data_1acf4644a90227c997e9323a8ca2bcb2
#
_entry.id   1acf4644a90227c997e9323a8ca2bcb2
#
_cell.length_a   1.000
_cell.length_b   1.000
_cell.length_c   1.000
_cell.angle_alpha   90.00
_cell.angle_beta   90.00
_cell.angle_gamma   90.00
#
_symmetry.space_group_name_H-M   'P 1'
#
loop_
_entity.id
_entity.type
_entity.pdbx_description
1 polymer ?
#
loop_
_entity_poly.entity_id
_entity_poly.type
_entity_poly.pdbx_seq_one_letter_code
_entity_poly.pdbx_strand_id
1 'polypeptide(L)'
;MLETPLHFSVSRDQAIAMIREEWPKFTEEQFDDLINRKRIDWRFIDGELFVLDNFLDSLRVYPKEVPGLRPDSTDGIALRNQMLREMESQNGLTRVITLKASVSVPGALEGEAVRAWLPVAAACRQQSQIEVLDMTSEGTVASENVSARTASWISSTEHSFSVTYRYHIDAAYC
;
A
#
# COMPACT_ATOMS: atom_id res chain seq x y z
N MET A 1 -19.60 -15.62 -7.64
CA MET A 1 -19.84 -14.48 -6.75
C MET A 1 -18.51 -13.79 -6.61
N LEU A 2 -18.33 -12.58 -7.16
CA LEU A 2 -17.11 -11.82 -6.96
C LEU A 2 -17.13 -11.34 -5.51
N GLU A 3 -16.22 -11.82 -4.68
CA GLU A 3 -16.04 -11.30 -3.33
C GLU A 3 -15.73 -9.82 -3.43
N THR A 4 -16.58 -9.00 -2.85
CA THR A 4 -16.29 -7.56 -2.71
C THR A 4 -15.03 -7.43 -1.87
N PRO A 5 -14.00 -6.69 -2.32
CA PRO A 5 -12.79 -6.53 -1.51
C PRO A 5 -13.18 -6.03 -0.12
N LEU A 6 -12.68 -6.67 0.92
CA LEU A 6 -12.95 -6.43 2.35
C LEU A 6 -12.65 -5.00 2.84
N HIS A 7 -12.20 -4.12 1.98
CA HIS A 7 -11.73 -2.78 2.32
C HIS A 7 -12.82 -1.72 2.46
N PHE A 8 -14.01 -1.92 1.89
CA PHE A 8 -15.15 -1.01 2.04
C PHE A 8 -16.12 -1.59 3.07
N SER A 9 -15.79 -1.48 4.34
CA SER A 9 -16.50 -2.15 5.43
C SER A 9 -17.14 -1.18 6.44
N VAL A 10 -16.81 0.11 6.38
CA VAL A 10 -17.31 1.12 7.33
C VAL A 10 -18.49 1.85 6.69
N SER A 11 -19.67 1.76 7.28
CA SER A 11 -20.85 2.49 6.80
C SER A 11 -20.69 4.00 7.02
N ARG A 12 -21.48 4.83 6.29
CA ARG A 12 -21.48 6.29 6.44
C ARG A 12 -21.63 6.73 7.90
N ASP A 13 -22.62 6.15 8.61
CA ASP A 13 -22.89 6.53 9.99
C ASP A 13 -21.77 6.12 10.95
N GLN A 14 -21.18 4.95 10.75
CA GLN A 14 -20.01 4.50 11.50
C GLN A 14 -18.82 5.43 11.24
N ALA A 15 -18.56 5.82 10.00
CA ALA A 15 -17.48 6.72 9.65
C ALA A 15 -17.62 8.09 10.34
N ILE A 16 -18.83 8.65 10.34
CA ILE A 16 -19.12 9.92 11.03
C ILE A 16 -18.95 9.76 12.56
N ALA A 17 -19.39 8.64 13.13
CA ALA A 17 -19.19 8.36 14.55
C ALA A 17 -17.70 8.26 14.91
N MET A 18 -16.89 7.56 14.12
CA MET A 18 -15.44 7.45 14.30
C MET A 18 -14.73 8.81 14.23
N ILE A 19 -15.12 9.69 13.29
CA ILE A 19 -14.57 11.06 13.24
C ILE A 19 -14.97 11.85 14.49
N ARG A 20 -16.20 11.70 14.97
CA ARG A 20 -16.72 12.42 16.16
C ARG A 20 -16.05 11.98 17.46
N GLU A 21 -15.44 10.83 17.54
CA GLU A 21 -14.64 10.42 18.69
C GLU A 21 -13.46 11.37 18.92
N GLU A 22 -12.82 11.85 17.86
CA GLU A 22 -11.70 12.81 17.94
C GLU A 22 -12.16 14.26 17.74
N TRP A 23 -13.19 14.47 16.92
CA TRP A 23 -13.73 15.78 16.58
C TRP A 23 -15.26 15.85 16.84
N PRO A 24 -15.69 16.05 18.10
CA PRO A 24 -17.10 15.99 18.49
C PRO A 24 -18.03 16.98 17.76
N LYS A 25 -17.47 18.07 17.20
CA LYS A 25 -18.23 19.08 16.43
C LYS A 25 -18.36 18.77 14.95
N PHE A 26 -17.85 17.62 14.50
CA PHE A 26 -17.92 17.22 13.09
C PHE A 26 -19.37 17.00 12.65
N THR A 27 -19.74 17.58 11.51
CA THR A 27 -21.11 17.53 10.98
C THR A 27 -21.23 16.57 9.79
N GLU A 28 -22.45 16.18 9.46
CA GLU A 28 -22.73 15.36 8.29
C GLU A 28 -22.45 16.11 6.99
N GLU A 29 -22.71 17.43 6.96
CA GLU A 29 -22.41 18.26 5.81
C GLU A 29 -20.89 18.31 5.54
N GLN A 30 -20.07 18.31 6.60
CA GLN A 30 -18.61 18.24 6.46
C GLN A 30 -18.19 16.86 5.89
N PHE A 31 -18.87 15.79 6.28
CA PHE A 31 -18.61 14.48 5.72
C PHE A 31 -18.92 14.45 4.22
N ASP A 32 -20.09 14.95 3.82
CA ASP A 32 -20.51 15.00 2.43
C ASP A 32 -19.59 15.91 1.59
N ASP A 33 -19.06 16.99 2.16
CA ASP A 33 -18.04 17.83 1.52
C ASP A 33 -16.74 17.06 1.28
N LEU A 34 -16.27 16.27 2.25
CA LEU A 34 -15.07 15.44 2.09
C LEU A 34 -15.26 14.38 1.00
N ILE A 35 -16.43 13.76 0.91
CA ILE A 35 -16.80 12.84 -0.18
C ILE A 35 -16.75 13.55 -1.53
N ASN A 36 -17.41 14.73 -1.65
CA ASN A 36 -17.48 15.50 -2.89
C ASN A 36 -16.09 15.97 -3.35
N ARG A 37 -15.22 16.29 -2.42
CA ARG A 37 -13.82 16.68 -2.69
C ARG A 37 -12.88 15.51 -2.87
N LYS A 38 -13.39 14.27 -2.87
CA LYS A 38 -12.62 13.03 -3.06
C LYS A 38 -11.49 12.88 -2.03
N ARG A 39 -11.78 13.21 -0.77
CA ARG A 39 -10.87 13.01 0.37
C ARG A 39 -11.12 11.69 1.08
N ILE A 40 -12.28 11.08 0.83
CA ILE A 40 -12.68 9.77 1.33
C ILE A 40 -13.03 8.92 0.12
N ASP A 41 -12.44 7.74 0.01
CA ASP A 41 -12.83 6.74 -0.97
C ASP A 41 -14.07 6.01 -0.49
N TRP A 42 -15.07 5.89 -1.37
CA TRP A 42 -16.36 5.31 -1.04
C TRP A 42 -16.94 4.44 -2.16
N ARG A 43 -17.88 3.57 -1.81
CA ARG A 43 -18.69 2.79 -2.74
C ARG A 43 -20.11 2.64 -2.23
N PHE A 44 -21.07 2.47 -3.15
CA PHE A 44 -22.39 1.94 -2.82
C PHE A 44 -22.34 0.42 -2.87
N ILE A 45 -22.80 -0.22 -1.78
CA ILE A 45 -22.96 -1.67 -1.65
C ILE A 45 -24.37 -1.88 -1.15
N ASP A 46 -25.19 -2.61 -1.93
CA ASP A 46 -26.62 -2.87 -1.63
C ASP A 46 -27.45 -1.60 -1.33
N GLY A 47 -27.10 -0.48 -1.95
CA GLY A 47 -27.79 0.81 -1.80
C GLY A 47 -27.32 1.68 -0.65
N GLU A 48 -26.36 1.23 0.14
CA GLU A 48 -25.74 1.98 1.24
C GLU A 48 -24.32 2.43 0.90
N LEU A 49 -23.91 3.58 1.45
CA LEU A 49 -22.57 4.13 1.27
C LEU A 49 -21.62 3.51 2.30
N PHE A 50 -20.55 2.91 1.79
CA PHE A 50 -19.42 2.40 2.57
C PHE A 50 -18.12 3.12 2.20
N VAL A 51 -17.26 3.33 3.18
CA VAL A 51 -15.92 3.88 3.02
C VAL A 51 -14.86 2.84 3.37
N LEU A 52 -13.61 3.10 2.95
CA LEU A 52 -12.47 2.24 3.28
C LEU A 52 -12.29 2.17 4.81
N ASP A 53 -11.85 1.02 5.31
CA ASP A 53 -11.57 0.77 6.73
C ASP A 53 -10.48 1.69 7.29
N ASN A 54 -9.51 2.10 6.46
CA ASN A 54 -8.41 3.00 6.82
C ASN A 54 -8.66 4.48 6.44
N PHE A 55 -9.90 4.90 6.21
CA PHE A 55 -10.24 6.25 5.74
C PHE A 55 -9.76 7.35 6.69
N LEU A 56 -9.70 7.10 8.01
CA LEU A 56 -9.19 8.09 8.99
C LEU A 56 -7.72 8.40 8.76
N ASP A 57 -6.90 7.39 8.47
CA ASP A 57 -5.47 7.59 8.19
C ASP A 57 -5.28 8.40 6.91
N SER A 58 -6.12 8.13 5.90
CA SER A 58 -6.14 8.92 4.67
C SER A 58 -6.52 10.38 4.92
N LEU A 59 -7.51 10.66 5.78
CA LEU A 59 -7.93 12.01 6.14
C LEU A 59 -6.84 12.77 6.90
N ARG A 60 -6.10 12.13 7.79
CA ARG A 60 -5.02 12.75 8.58
C ARG A 60 -3.88 13.31 7.72
N VAL A 61 -3.78 12.88 6.45
CA VAL A 61 -2.85 13.47 5.48
C VAL A 61 -3.23 14.91 5.11
N TYR A 62 -4.49 15.32 5.36
CA TYR A 62 -5.02 16.65 5.04
C TYR A 62 -5.38 17.47 6.29
N PRO A 63 -4.44 17.79 7.19
CA PRO A 63 -4.74 18.40 8.50
C PRO A 63 -5.42 19.78 8.41
N LYS A 64 -5.28 20.49 7.28
CA LYS A 64 -5.97 21.77 7.06
C LYS A 64 -7.46 21.58 6.76
N GLU A 65 -7.85 20.43 6.24
CA GLU A 65 -9.22 20.12 5.84
C GLU A 65 -10.01 19.46 6.99
N VAL A 66 -9.29 18.78 7.88
CA VAL A 66 -9.84 18.08 9.04
C VAL A 66 -9.14 18.52 10.35
N PRO A 67 -9.23 19.80 10.72
CA PRO A 67 -8.45 20.36 11.82
C PRO A 67 -8.79 19.77 13.20
N GLY A 68 -9.90 19.06 13.30
CA GLY A 68 -10.31 18.37 14.53
C GLY A 68 -9.80 16.96 14.69
N LEU A 69 -9.27 16.36 13.64
CA LEU A 69 -8.60 15.07 13.74
C LEU A 69 -7.17 15.25 14.25
N ARG A 70 -6.74 14.36 15.13
CA ARG A 70 -5.34 14.34 15.54
C ARG A 70 -4.49 14.13 14.30
N PRO A 71 -3.47 14.96 14.06
CA PRO A 71 -2.51 14.66 13.02
C PRO A 71 -1.92 13.29 13.31
N ASP A 72 -1.69 12.51 12.28
CA ASP A 72 -0.99 11.24 12.44
C ASP A 72 0.33 11.54 13.17
N SER A 73 0.38 11.16 14.45
CA SER A 73 1.55 11.34 15.32
C SER A 73 2.60 10.28 15.03
N THR A 74 2.36 9.44 14.03
CA THR A 74 3.29 8.40 13.70
C THR A 74 4.57 8.99 13.12
N ASP A 75 5.67 8.36 13.45
CA ASP A 75 7.01 8.60 12.91
C ASP A 75 7.04 8.74 11.38
N GLY A 76 6.01 8.23 10.70
CA GLY A 76 5.85 8.29 9.26
C GLY A 76 5.73 9.71 8.67
N ILE A 77 4.93 10.62 9.27
CA ILE A 77 4.84 12.01 8.78
C ILE A 77 6.14 12.78 9.08
N ALA A 78 6.70 12.60 10.27
CA ALA A 78 7.96 13.22 10.64
C ALA A 78 9.09 12.75 9.70
N LEU A 79 9.19 11.45 9.47
CA LEU A 79 10.15 10.86 8.54
C LEU A 79 9.95 11.37 7.11
N ARG A 80 8.72 11.38 6.60
CA ARG A 80 8.41 11.92 5.28
C ARG A 80 8.83 13.38 5.13
N ASN A 81 8.51 14.22 6.12
CA ASN A 81 8.86 15.64 6.10
C ASN A 81 10.38 15.85 6.23
N GLN A 82 11.08 14.98 6.94
CA GLN A 82 12.53 14.96 6.98
C GLN A 82 13.09 14.62 5.60
N MET A 83 12.60 13.54 4.96
CA MET A 83 13.04 13.11 3.64
C MET A 83 12.81 14.20 2.58
N LEU A 84 11.66 14.89 2.62
CA LEU A 84 11.39 16.01 1.71
C LEU A 84 12.38 17.15 1.88
N ARG A 85 12.72 17.54 3.12
CA ARG A 85 13.75 18.55 3.39
C ARG A 85 15.15 18.12 2.92
N GLU A 86 15.50 16.83 3.10
CA GLU A 86 16.75 16.28 2.59
C GLU A 86 16.78 16.34 1.05
N MET A 87 15.70 15.92 0.39
CA MET A 87 15.57 15.99 -1.07
C MET A 87 15.71 17.41 -1.59
N GLU A 88 15.07 18.39 -0.96
CA GLU A 88 15.15 19.80 -1.32
C GLU A 88 16.58 20.35 -1.16
N SER A 89 17.23 20.02 -0.05
CA SER A 89 18.59 20.52 0.25
C SER A 89 19.68 19.90 -0.64
N GLN A 90 19.49 18.66 -1.09
CA GLN A 90 20.47 17.88 -1.85
C GLN A 90 20.11 17.74 -3.34
N ASN A 91 18.99 18.33 -3.75
CA ASN A 91 18.40 18.21 -5.09
C ASN A 91 18.09 16.73 -5.48
N GLY A 92 17.89 15.89 -4.50
CA GLY A 92 17.59 14.48 -4.69
C GLY A 92 17.88 13.65 -3.44
N LEU A 93 17.46 12.41 -3.47
CA LEU A 93 17.64 11.46 -2.37
C LEU A 93 17.84 10.06 -2.91
N THR A 94 18.92 9.40 -2.50
CA THR A 94 19.11 7.97 -2.76
C THR A 94 18.87 7.17 -1.50
N ARG A 95 18.09 6.09 -1.61
CA ARG A 95 17.85 5.14 -0.51
C ARG A 95 18.03 3.71 -1.02
N VAL A 96 18.50 2.86 -0.12
CA VAL A 96 18.54 1.41 -0.31
C VAL A 96 17.32 0.81 0.36
N ILE A 97 16.52 0.08 -0.41
CA ILE A 97 15.32 -0.58 0.08
C ILE A 97 15.55 -2.08 0.00
N THR A 98 15.33 -2.78 1.11
CA THR A 98 15.24 -4.24 1.13
C THR A 98 13.78 -4.62 1.38
N LEU A 99 13.22 -5.44 0.49
CA LEU A 99 11.83 -5.83 0.52
C LEU A 99 11.71 -7.36 0.47
N LYS A 100 10.83 -7.91 1.31
CA LYS A 100 10.42 -9.33 1.23
C LYS A 100 8.96 -9.37 0.79
N ALA A 101 8.70 -10.02 -0.34
CA ALA A 101 7.36 -10.37 -0.79
C ALA A 101 7.10 -11.85 -0.53
N SER A 102 5.87 -12.19 -0.13
CA SER A 102 5.46 -13.58 0.09
C SER A 102 4.01 -13.79 -0.29
N VAL A 103 3.69 -15.02 -0.70
CA VAL A 103 2.33 -15.50 -0.97
C VAL A 103 2.19 -16.94 -0.51
N SER A 104 1.03 -17.27 0.04
CA SER A 104 0.67 -18.63 0.43
C SER A 104 -0.65 -19.04 -0.21
N VAL A 105 -0.78 -20.33 -0.54
CA VAL A 105 -2.00 -20.93 -1.12
C VAL A 105 -2.56 -21.94 -0.11
N PRO A 106 -3.31 -21.50 0.91
CA PRO A 106 -3.68 -22.36 2.05
C PRO A 106 -4.69 -23.46 1.72
N GLY A 107 -5.30 -23.43 0.55
CA GLY A 107 -6.29 -24.43 0.12
C GLY A 107 -5.78 -25.43 -0.91
N ALA A 108 -4.49 -25.41 -1.24
CA ALA A 108 -3.93 -26.37 -2.20
C ALA A 108 -3.92 -27.79 -1.63
N LEU A 109 -4.35 -28.75 -2.44
CA LEU A 109 -4.32 -30.17 -2.08
C LEU A 109 -2.92 -30.75 -2.29
N GLU A 110 -2.59 -31.78 -1.52
CA GLU A 110 -1.31 -32.50 -1.68
C GLU A 110 -1.16 -33.04 -3.11
N GLY A 111 -0.04 -32.70 -3.75
CA GLY A 111 0.24 -33.09 -5.14
C GLY A 111 -0.39 -32.21 -6.21
N GLU A 112 -1.20 -31.22 -5.84
CA GLU A 112 -1.74 -30.23 -6.77
C GLU A 112 -0.65 -29.25 -7.22
N ALA A 113 -0.52 -29.04 -8.53
CA ALA A 113 0.45 -28.09 -9.07
C ALA A 113 -0.01 -26.64 -8.85
N VAL A 114 0.69 -25.93 -7.96
CA VAL A 114 0.48 -24.52 -7.66
C VAL A 114 1.42 -23.68 -8.51
N ARG A 115 0.89 -22.54 -9.02
CA ARG A 115 1.67 -21.51 -9.70
C ARG A 115 1.59 -20.20 -8.91
N ALA A 116 2.74 -19.58 -8.68
CA ALA A 116 2.81 -18.31 -7.97
C ALA A 116 3.67 -17.29 -8.71
N TRP A 117 3.31 -16.01 -8.60
CA TRP A 117 4.08 -14.88 -9.13
C TRP A 117 4.13 -13.79 -8.08
N LEU A 118 5.31 -13.27 -7.80
CA LEU A 118 5.50 -12.12 -6.93
C LEU A 118 6.22 -11.01 -7.69
N PRO A 119 5.81 -9.75 -7.54
CA PRO A 119 6.48 -8.63 -8.16
C PRO A 119 7.89 -8.46 -7.59
N VAL A 120 8.84 -8.13 -8.45
CA VAL A 120 10.22 -7.78 -8.11
C VAL A 120 10.55 -6.44 -8.76
N ALA A 121 11.39 -5.63 -8.13
CA ALA A 121 11.83 -4.37 -8.70
C ALA A 121 12.43 -4.59 -10.10
N ALA A 122 12.10 -3.69 -11.03
CA ALA A 122 12.66 -3.65 -12.38
C ALA A 122 13.58 -2.45 -12.53
N ALA A 123 14.62 -2.57 -13.34
CA ALA A 123 15.50 -1.45 -13.63
C ALA A 123 14.75 -0.34 -14.38
N CYS A 124 14.81 0.87 -13.86
CA CYS A 124 14.22 2.05 -14.47
C CYS A 124 15.00 3.31 -14.06
N ARG A 125 14.57 4.48 -14.52
CA ARG A 125 15.24 5.75 -14.21
C ARG A 125 15.41 5.99 -12.70
N GLN A 126 14.51 5.50 -11.88
CA GLN A 126 14.51 5.72 -10.43
C GLN A 126 14.92 4.48 -9.63
N GLN A 127 15.12 3.33 -10.26
CA GLN A 127 15.45 2.07 -9.59
C GLN A 127 16.66 1.42 -10.25
N SER A 128 17.68 1.15 -9.46
CA SER A 128 18.96 0.60 -9.91
C SER A 128 19.54 -0.38 -8.90
N GLN A 129 20.63 -1.05 -9.26
CA GLN A 129 21.39 -1.97 -8.40
C GLN A 129 20.49 -3.01 -7.71
N ILE A 130 19.66 -3.67 -8.52
CA ILE A 130 18.68 -4.62 -8.02
C ILE A 130 19.33 -5.98 -7.80
N GLU A 131 19.28 -6.47 -6.58
CA GLU A 131 19.87 -7.74 -6.17
C GLU A 131 18.80 -8.62 -5.50
N VAL A 132 18.67 -9.87 -5.93
CA VAL A 132 17.86 -10.88 -5.25
C VAL A 132 18.73 -11.52 -4.17
N LEU A 133 18.33 -11.34 -2.90
CA LEU A 133 19.10 -11.80 -1.74
C LEU A 133 18.72 -13.21 -1.31
N ASP A 134 17.44 -13.55 -1.42
CA ASP A 134 16.89 -14.82 -1.00
C ASP A 134 15.60 -15.12 -1.76
N MET A 135 15.33 -16.39 -2.02
CA MET A 135 14.12 -16.82 -2.70
C MET A 135 13.80 -18.27 -2.34
N THR A 136 12.51 -18.61 -2.22
CA THR A 136 12.07 -20.00 -2.13
C THR A 136 12.66 -20.81 -3.31
N SER A 137 13.12 -22.04 -3.04
CA SER A 137 13.77 -22.91 -4.02
C SER A 137 12.93 -23.09 -5.29
N GLU A 138 13.58 -23.45 -6.39
CA GLU A 138 12.98 -23.74 -7.71
C GLU A 138 12.26 -22.55 -8.38
N GLY A 139 12.37 -21.34 -7.82
CA GLY A 139 11.85 -20.14 -8.45
C GLY A 139 12.75 -19.59 -9.54
N THR A 140 12.15 -18.86 -10.48
CA THR A 140 12.85 -18.11 -11.52
C THR A 140 12.50 -16.64 -11.45
N VAL A 141 13.50 -15.76 -11.69
CA VAL A 141 13.29 -14.32 -11.72
C VAL A 141 13.46 -13.83 -13.16
N ALA A 142 12.51 -13.05 -13.63
CA ALA A 142 12.58 -12.42 -14.95
C ALA A 142 13.77 -11.44 -15.05
N SER A 143 14.21 -11.14 -16.27
CA SER A 143 15.31 -10.18 -16.52
C SER A 143 15.02 -8.80 -15.90
N GLU A 144 16.06 -8.08 -15.50
CA GLU A 144 15.94 -6.76 -14.88
C GLU A 144 15.24 -5.71 -15.75
N ASN A 145 15.33 -5.86 -17.06
CA ASN A 145 14.81 -4.89 -18.04
C ASN A 145 13.34 -5.15 -18.43
N VAL A 146 12.68 -6.13 -17.81
CA VAL A 146 11.27 -6.43 -18.09
C VAL A 146 10.39 -5.55 -17.19
N SER A 147 9.51 -4.76 -17.80
CA SER A 147 8.68 -3.77 -17.09
C SER A 147 7.75 -4.36 -16.02
N ALA A 148 7.28 -5.58 -16.22
CA ALA A 148 6.50 -6.33 -15.22
C ALA A 148 7.32 -7.47 -14.64
N ARG A 149 8.49 -7.15 -14.07
CA ARG A 149 9.42 -8.13 -13.52
C ARG A 149 8.80 -8.90 -12.38
N THR A 150 8.88 -10.21 -12.44
CA THR A 150 8.34 -11.12 -11.42
C THR A 150 9.33 -12.22 -11.07
N ALA A 151 9.25 -12.69 -9.84
CA ALA A 151 9.69 -14.02 -9.46
C ALA A 151 8.51 -14.99 -9.63
N SER A 152 8.75 -16.19 -10.14
CA SER A 152 7.70 -17.17 -10.43
C SER A 152 8.10 -18.58 -10.03
N TRP A 153 7.11 -19.37 -9.64
CA TRP A 153 7.25 -20.76 -9.20
C TRP A 153 6.16 -21.63 -9.81
N ILE A 154 6.51 -22.91 -9.99
CA ILE A 154 5.56 -23.98 -10.23
C ILE A 154 5.97 -25.13 -9.31
N SER A 155 5.12 -25.51 -8.38
CA SER A 155 5.42 -26.57 -7.42
C SER A 155 4.19 -27.42 -7.10
N SER A 156 4.40 -28.67 -6.83
CA SER A 156 3.36 -29.59 -6.30
C SER A 156 3.59 -29.98 -4.84
N THR A 157 4.65 -29.44 -4.23
CA THR A 157 5.03 -29.72 -2.83
C THR A 157 5.07 -28.48 -1.98
N GLU A 158 5.44 -27.32 -2.56
CA GLU A 158 5.51 -26.05 -1.89
C GLU A 158 4.25 -25.23 -2.15
N HIS A 159 3.63 -24.71 -1.08
CA HIS A 159 2.42 -23.87 -1.13
C HIS A 159 2.64 -22.46 -0.55
N SER A 160 3.89 -22.15 -0.21
CA SER A 160 4.31 -20.84 0.27
C SER A 160 5.58 -20.40 -0.44
N PHE A 161 5.53 -19.23 -1.05
CA PHE A 161 6.62 -18.69 -1.85
C PHE A 161 7.02 -17.32 -1.34
N SER A 162 8.31 -17.03 -1.38
CA SER A 162 8.83 -15.72 -1.01
C SER A 162 10.05 -15.35 -1.85
N VAL A 163 10.24 -14.04 -2.00
CA VAL A 163 11.45 -13.45 -2.57
C VAL A 163 11.86 -12.24 -1.74
N THR A 164 13.14 -12.17 -1.39
CA THR A 164 13.75 -11.00 -0.74
C THR A 164 14.71 -10.37 -1.71
N TYR A 165 14.55 -9.09 -1.98
CA TYR A 165 15.42 -8.35 -2.88
C TYR A 165 15.75 -6.96 -2.33
N ARG A 166 16.85 -6.41 -2.80
CA ARG A 166 17.35 -5.09 -2.45
C ARG A 166 17.52 -4.28 -3.72
N TYR A 167 17.24 -3.00 -3.65
CA TYR A 167 17.47 -2.07 -4.75
C TYR A 167 17.72 -0.66 -4.25
N HIS A 168 18.35 0.15 -5.10
CA HIS A 168 18.50 1.58 -4.87
C HIS A 168 17.33 2.31 -5.52
N ILE A 169 16.76 3.27 -4.80
CA ILE A 169 15.79 4.22 -5.34
C ILE A 169 16.40 5.61 -5.33
N ASP A 170 16.37 6.27 -6.50
CA ASP A 170 16.84 7.62 -6.71
C ASP A 170 15.63 8.53 -6.96
N ALA A 171 15.33 9.40 -5.99
CA ALA A 171 14.28 10.39 -6.10
C ALA A 171 14.89 11.78 -6.37
N ALA A 172 14.47 12.41 -7.45
CA ALA A 172 14.86 13.79 -7.75
C ALA A 172 13.78 14.75 -7.24
N TYR A 173 14.22 15.89 -6.68
CA TYR A 173 13.32 17.00 -6.36
C TYR A 173 13.13 17.84 -7.64
N CYS A 174 11.87 17.99 -8.09
CA CYS A 174 11.48 18.76 -9.29
C CYS A 174 10.60 19.93 -8.92
#